data_c29b559add9169817c102384de0a25b3
#
_entry.id   c29b559add9169817c102384de0a25b3
#
_cell.length_a   1.000
_cell.length_b   1.000
_cell.length_c   1.000
_cell.angle_alpha   90.00
_cell.angle_beta   90.00
_cell.angle_gamma   90.00
#
_symmetry.space_group_name_H-M   'P 1'
#
loop_
_entity.id
_entity.type
_entity.pdbx_description
1 polymer ?
#
loop_
_entity_poly.entity_id
_entity_poly.type
_entity_poly.pdbx_seq_one_letter_code
_entity_poly.pdbx_strand_id
1 'polypeptide(L)'
;MSQPVPEMECFMAEKVLEVNQIKANIEEKEILHGVDLSVGAGEVHVLMGPNGAGKSTLGNVLMGNPRYQITGGQILFKGEDITHESTDKRSKAGMFLSFQEPLEVPGLSLESFLRSAMRQQTGKNLKIWEFHKQLKKAMDILQMDESYAQRSLNVGFSGGEKKKSEILQLMLL
;
A
#
# COMPACT_ATOMS: atom_id res chain seq x y z
N MET A 1 -48.07 -6.33 26.02
CA MET A 1 -46.83 -7.16 26.00
C MET A 1 -46.04 -6.71 24.80
N SER A 2 -45.09 -5.80 25.02
CA SER A 2 -44.21 -5.27 23.97
C SER A 2 -43.02 -6.20 23.88
N GLN A 3 -42.78 -6.79 22.69
CA GLN A 3 -41.57 -7.56 22.45
C GLN A 3 -40.37 -6.60 22.41
N PRO A 4 -39.23 -6.96 22.99
CA PRO A 4 -38.03 -6.16 22.88
C PRO A 4 -37.51 -6.22 21.43
N VAL A 5 -37.19 -5.07 20.87
CA VAL A 5 -36.48 -4.93 19.58
C VAL A 5 -35.11 -5.56 19.77
N PRO A 6 -34.62 -6.47 18.89
CA PRO A 6 -33.28 -7.00 19.02
C PRO A 6 -32.27 -5.85 18.90
N GLU A 7 -31.41 -5.74 19.91
CA GLU A 7 -30.23 -4.87 19.86
C GLU A 7 -29.43 -5.25 18.61
N MET A 8 -29.31 -4.29 17.72
CA MET A 8 -28.47 -4.40 16.54
C MET A 8 -27.02 -4.43 17.05
N GLU A 9 -26.45 -5.62 17.23
CA GLU A 9 -25.04 -5.78 17.48
C GLU A 9 -24.29 -5.03 16.38
N CYS A 10 -23.73 -3.90 16.75
CA CYS A 10 -22.82 -3.17 15.89
C CYS A 10 -21.61 -4.08 15.67
N PHE A 11 -21.59 -4.79 14.56
CA PHE A 11 -20.40 -5.50 14.09
C PHE A 11 -19.30 -4.45 13.96
N MET A 12 -18.49 -4.32 15.02
CA MET A 12 -17.28 -3.51 14.94
C MET A 12 -16.39 -4.16 13.89
N ALA A 13 -16.33 -3.58 12.71
CA ALA A 13 -15.44 -4.03 11.64
C ALA A 13 -14.03 -4.16 12.24
N GLU A 14 -13.40 -5.31 12.02
CA GLU A 14 -12.05 -5.57 12.48
C GLU A 14 -11.14 -4.44 11.97
N LYS A 15 -10.53 -3.70 12.89
CA LYS A 15 -9.66 -2.59 12.55
C LYS A 15 -8.38 -3.11 11.91
N VAL A 16 -8.14 -2.70 10.68
CA VAL A 16 -6.94 -3.10 9.93
C VAL A 16 -5.80 -2.12 10.16
N LEU A 17 -6.10 -0.82 10.21
CA LEU A 17 -5.12 0.23 10.45
C LEU A 17 -5.62 1.16 11.53
N GLU A 18 -4.81 1.40 12.55
CA GLU A 18 -5.05 2.43 13.57
C GLU A 18 -3.85 3.34 13.66
N VAL A 19 -4.10 4.62 13.61
CA VAL A 19 -3.11 5.69 13.74
C VAL A 19 -3.54 6.55 14.91
N ASN A 20 -2.71 6.61 15.95
CA ASN A 20 -3.04 7.30 17.20
C ASN A 20 -2.05 8.43 17.42
N GLN A 21 -2.51 9.68 17.34
CA GLN A 21 -1.75 10.90 17.62
C GLN A 21 -0.38 10.96 16.93
N ILE A 22 -0.32 10.53 15.67
CA ILE A 22 0.95 10.47 14.93
C ILE A 22 1.48 11.88 14.68
N LYS A 23 2.72 12.09 15.14
CA LYS A 23 3.55 13.26 14.84
C LYS A 23 4.76 12.84 14.04
N ALA A 24 5.09 13.60 13.02
CA ALA A 24 6.23 13.28 12.18
C ALA A 24 6.92 14.54 11.64
N ASN A 25 8.23 14.46 11.59
CA ASN A 25 9.12 15.52 11.08
C ASN A 25 9.76 15.12 9.75
N ILE A 26 10.07 16.11 8.96
CA ILE A 26 11.05 16.04 7.89
C ILE A 26 12.21 16.97 8.29
N GLU A 27 13.41 16.44 8.46
CA GLU A 27 14.51 17.18 9.07
C GLU A 27 14.08 17.76 10.43
N GLU A 28 14.16 19.08 10.61
CA GLU A 28 13.75 19.77 11.85
C GLU A 28 12.30 20.28 11.83
N LYS A 29 11.59 20.12 10.69
CA LYS A 29 10.24 20.66 10.54
C LYS A 29 9.19 19.60 10.82
N GLU A 30 8.32 19.87 11.81
CA GLU A 30 7.14 19.07 12.08
C GLU A 30 6.10 19.28 10.96
N ILE A 31 5.60 18.16 10.39
CA ILE A 31 4.63 18.16 9.28
C ILE A 31 3.31 17.53 9.71
N LEU A 32 3.36 16.50 10.58
CA LEU A 32 2.17 15.89 11.16
C LEU A 32 2.11 16.22 12.64
N HIS A 33 0.98 16.78 13.08
CA HIS A 33 0.80 17.39 14.40
C HIS A 33 -0.16 16.62 15.31
N GLY A 34 -0.13 15.29 15.28
CA GLY A 34 -1.05 14.45 16.05
C GLY A 34 -2.25 14.03 15.21
N VAL A 35 -2.03 13.14 14.25
CA VAL A 35 -3.06 12.62 13.36
C VAL A 35 -3.65 11.34 13.92
N ASP A 36 -4.98 11.28 13.96
CA ASP A 36 -5.76 10.09 14.31
C ASP A 36 -6.48 9.58 13.04
N LEU A 37 -6.42 8.27 12.80
CA LEU A 37 -7.13 7.59 11.73
C LEU A 37 -7.40 6.14 12.13
N SER A 38 -8.58 5.64 11.85
CA SER A 38 -8.92 4.23 12.02
C SER A 38 -9.62 3.73 10.76
N VAL A 39 -9.13 2.61 10.21
CA VAL A 39 -9.66 2.00 8.98
C VAL A 39 -9.98 0.54 9.26
N GLY A 40 -11.23 0.16 9.05
CA GLY A 40 -11.71 -1.22 9.15
C GLY A 40 -11.50 -2.03 7.89
N ALA A 41 -11.68 -3.35 8.00
CA ALA A 41 -11.61 -4.24 6.85
C ALA A 41 -12.69 -3.90 5.81
N GLY A 42 -12.29 -3.77 4.54
CA GLY A 42 -13.19 -3.44 3.43
C GLY A 42 -13.63 -1.98 3.37
N GLU A 43 -13.15 -1.12 4.25
CA GLU A 43 -13.47 0.30 4.23
C GLU A 43 -12.62 1.08 3.23
N VAL A 44 -13.19 2.15 2.69
CA VAL A 44 -12.50 3.12 1.85
C VAL A 44 -12.53 4.49 2.53
N HIS A 45 -11.36 5.00 2.90
CA HIS A 45 -11.22 6.31 3.52
C HIS A 45 -10.61 7.30 2.52
N VAL A 46 -11.22 8.48 2.41
CA VAL A 46 -10.76 9.55 1.53
C VAL A 46 -10.23 10.71 2.36
N LEU A 47 -8.93 11.01 2.20
CA LEU A 47 -8.29 12.15 2.85
C LEU A 47 -8.35 13.36 1.93
N MET A 48 -9.05 14.41 2.37
CA MET A 48 -9.18 15.65 1.62
C MET A 48 -8.54 16.83 2.38
N GLY A 49 -8.11 17.83 1.65
CA GLY A 49 -7.52 19.04 2.20
C GLY A 49 -6.67 19.80 1.17
N PRO A 50 -6.24 21.03 1.47
CA PRO A 50 -5.44 21.85 0.58
C PRO A 50 -4.05 21.23 0.31
N ASN A 51 -3.37 21.76 -0.69
CA ASN A 51 -1.95 21.40 -0.93
C ASN A 51 -1.10 21.81 0.27
N GLY A 52 -0.17 20.95 0.66
CA GLY A 52 0.66 21.17 1.85
C GLY A 52 0.03 20.71 3.18
N ALA A 53 -1.21 20.23 3.21
CA ALA A 53 -1.88 19.73 4.43
C ALA A 53 -1.33 18.41 4.99
N GLY A 54 -0.28 17.83 4.40
CA GLY A 54 0.33 16.61 4.91
C GLY A 54 -0.27 15.28 4.40
N LYS A 55 -1.23 15.29 3.46
CA LYS A 55 -1.87 14.07 2.94
C LYS A 55 -0.88 13.02 2.43
N SER A 56 0.00 13.42 1.51
CA SER A 56 1.03 12.54 0.95
C SER A 56 2.09 12.18 1.99
N THR A 57 2.35 13.09 2.93
CA THR A 57 3.25 12.83 4.06
C THR A 57 2.72 11.71 4.94
N LEU A 58 1.43 11.71 5.26
CA LEU A 58 0.81 10.64 6.04
C LEU A 58 1.01 9.28 5.36
N GLY A 59 0.73 9.17 4.06
CA GLY A 59 0.97 7.92 3.31
C GLY A 59 2.42 7.43 3.38
N ASN A 60 3.38 8.35 3.23
CA ASN A 60 4.81 8.03 3.34
C ASN A 60 5.20 7.62 4.76
N VAL A 61 4.68 8.29 5.78
CA VAL A 61 4.91 7.94 7.20
C VAL A 61 4.33 6.56 7.51
N LEU A 62 3.12 6.27 7.02
CA LEU A 62 2.49 4.96 7.19
C LEU A 62 3.30 3.83 6.52
N MET A 63 3.98 4.11 5.40
CA MET A 63 4.89 3.15 4.76
C MET A 63 6.28 3.09 5.38
N GLY A 64 6.59 3.91 6.39
CA GLY A 64 7.90 3.93 7.03
C GLY A 64 9.02 4.45 6.13
N ASN A 65 8.71 5.44 5.30
CA ASN A 65 9.72 6.08 4.46
C ASN A 65 10.77 6.78 5.35
N PRO A 66 12.07 6.41 5.26
CA PRO A 66 13.12 6.86 6.18
C PRO A 66 13.39 8.36 6.16
N ARG A 67 12.83 9.06 5.18
CA ARG A 67 12.92 10.52 5.10
C ARG A 67 12.10 11.22 6.19
N TYR A 68 11.14 10.52 6.79
CA TYR A 68 10.26 11.05 7.82
C TYR A 68 10.57 10.40 9.15
N GLN A 69 10.74 11.20 10.20
CA GLN A 69 10.91 10.74 11.57
C GLN A 69 9.61 10.83 12.34
N ILE A 70 9.13 9.70 12.84
CA ILE A 70 8.00 9.69 13.79
C ILE A 70 8.52 10.16 15.14
N THR A 71 7.96 11.26 15.65
CA THR A 71 8.34 11.88 16.92
C THR A 71 7.36 11.63 18.04
N GLY A 72 6.20 11.05 17.73
CA GLY A 72 5.19 10.67 18.71
C GLY A 72 4.01 9.96 18.09
N GLY A 73 3.22 9.34 18.95
CA GLY A 73 2.06 8.55 18.54
C GLY A 73 2.39 7.09 18.23
N GLN A 74 1.40 6.37 17.68
CA GLN A 74 1.49 4.94 17.43
C GLN A 74 0.75 4.56 16.15
N ILE A 75 1.29 3.59 15.42
CA ILE A 75 0.66 2.98 14.24
C ILE A 75 0.49 1.48 14.49
N LEU A 76 -0.76 1.02 14.50
CA LEU A 76 -1.10 -0.39 14.58
C LEU A 76 -1.61 -0.87 13.23
N PHE A 77 -1.10 -1.99 12.75
CA PHE A 77 -1.59 -2.66 11.54
C PHE A 77 -1.95 -4.10 11.86
N LYS A 78 -3.22 -4.46 11.67
CA LYS A 78 -3.79 -5.76 12.06
C LYS A 78 -3.49 -6.11 13.54
N GLY A 79 -3.55 -5.10 14.40
CA GLY A 79 -3.28 -5.22 15.85
C GLY A 79 -1.80 -5.23 16.24
N GLU A 80 -0.87 -5.26 15.30
CA GLU A 80 0.58 -5.22 15.57
C GLU A 80 1.11 -3.79 15.50
N ASP A 81 1.98 -3.42 16.45
CA ASP A 81 2.65 -2.12 16.45
C ASP A 81 3.75 -2.08 15.39
N ILE A 82 3.55 -1.26 14.38
CA ILE A 82 4.49 -1.07 13.28
C ILE A 82 5.16 0.31 13.29
N THR A 83 5.01 1.08 14.37
CA THR A 83 5.42 2.48 14.44
C THR A 83 6.88 2.70 14.02
N HIS A 84 7.77 1.79 14.43
CA HIS A 84 9.20 1.88 14.12
C HIS A 84 9.69 0.79 13.15
N GLU A 85 8.76 0.05 12.55
CA GLU A 85 9.13 -0.99 11.59
C GLU A 85 9.55 -0.39 10.24
N SER A 86 10.52 -1.05 9.61
CA SER A 86 11.05 -0.66 8.31
C SER A 86 10.04 -0.85 7.18
N THR A 87 10.23 -0.12 6.07
CA THR A 87 9.35 -0.17 4.90
C THR A 87 9.18 -1.60 4.35
N ASP A 88 10.25 -2.41 4.33
CA ASP A 88 10.20 -3.79 3.84
C ASP A 88 9.33 -4.70 4.74
N LYS A 89 9.38 -4.51 6.06
CA LYS A 89 8.53 -5.25 7.00
C LYS A 89 7.06 -4.87 6.86
N ARG A 90 6.77 -3.56 6.74
CA ARG A 90 5.40 -3.07 6.49
C ARG A 90 4.82 -3.60 5.18
N SER A 91 5.65 -3.61 4.12
CA SER A 91 5.26 -4.20 2.84
C SER A 91 4.98 -5.71 2.96
N LYS A 92 5.82 -6.46 3.68
CA LYS A 92 5.60 -7.90 3.95
C LYS A 92 4.35 -8.17 4.78
N ALA A 93 3.96 -7.25 5.66
CA ALA A 93 2.71 -7.33 6.40
C ALA A 93 1.46 -7.12 5.52
N GLY A 94 1.64 -6.64 4.27
CA GLY A 94 0.58 -6.44 3.29
C GLY A 94 0.20 -4.97 3.07
N MET A 95 1.02 -4.03 3.51
CA MET A 95 0.82 -2.62 3.18
C MET A 95 1.38 -2.30 1.79
N PHE A 96 0.63 -1.54 1.02
CA PHE A 96 1.03 -1.08 -0.31
C PHE A 96 0.76 0.41 -0.48
N LEU A 97 1.69 1.14 -1.09
CA LEU A 97 1.51 2.56 -1.44
C LEU A 97 1.63 2.75 -2.95
N SER A 98 0.57 3.25 -3.57
CA SER A 98 0.60 3.72 -4.95
C SER A 98 1.13 5.13 -5.01
N PHE A 99 2.15 5.36 -5.83
CA PHE A 99 2.76 6.67 -5.99
C PHE A 99 1.99 7.53 -7.01
N GLN A 100 2.01 8.84 -6.80
CA GLN A 100 1.42 9.77 -7.77
C GLN A 100 2.15 9.71 -9.12
N GLU A 101 3.48 9.58 -9.07
CA GLU A 101 4.36 9.40 -10.23
C GLU A 101 5.22 8.16 -10.00
N PRO A 102 4.83 7.00 -10.58
CA PRO A 102 5.62 5.78 -10.46
C PRO A 102 6.99 5.93 -11.13
N LEU A 103 8.03 5.51 -10.43
CA LEU A 103 9.40 5.58 -10.93
C LEU A 103 9.59 4.68 -12.17
N GLU A 104 10.37 5.19 -13.11
CA GLU A 104 10.86 4.43 -14.25
C GLU A 104 12.18 3.75 -13.88
N VAL A 105 12.27 2.44 -14.16
CA VAL A 105 13.48 1.65 -13.86
C VAL A 105 13.98 1.01 -15.15
N PRO A 106 14.88 1.69 -15.89
CA PRO A 106 15.46 1.14 -17.10
C PRO A 106 16.24 -0.17 -16.84
N GLY A 107 16.09 -1.14 -17.73
CA GLY A 107 16.80 -2.41 -17.66
C GLY A 107 16.20 -3.47 -16.72
N LEU A 108 15.21 -3.11 -15.90
CA LEU A 108 14.46 -4.06 -15.07
C LEU A 108 13.09 -4.30 -15.69
N SER A 109 12.81 -5.49 -16.21
CA SER A 109 11.49 -5.79 -16.76
C SER A 109 10.42 -5.86 -15.67
N LEU A 110 9.18 -5.48 -16.02
CA LEU A 110 8.03 -5.55 -15.10
C LEU A 110 7.87 -6.97 -14.53
N GLU A 111 8.02 -8.00 -15.37
CA GLU A 111 7.97 -9.41 -14.94
C GLU A 111 9.07 -9.74 -13.93
N SER A 112 10.32 -9.36 -14.20
CA SER A 112 11.44 -9.63 -13.30
C SER A 112 11.27 -8.94 -11.95
N PHE A 113 10.78 -7.70 -11.97
CA PHE A 113 10.44 -6.95 -10.77
C PHE A 113 9.37 -7.68 -9.93
N LEU A 114 8.23 -8.00 -10.53
CA LEU A 114 7.11 -8.66 -9.85
C LEU A 114 7.52 -10.02 -9.27
N ARG A 115 8.24 -10.84 -10.03
CA ARG A 115 8.71 -12.14 -9.56
C ARG A 115 9.65 -12.01 -8.37
N SER A 116 10.55 -11.03 -8.40
CA SER A 116 11.46 -10.77 -7.30
C SER A 116 10.74 -10.28 -6.05
N ALA A 117 9.77 -9.36 -6.22
CA ALA A 117 8.97 -8.84 -5.13
C ALA A 117 8.09 -9.93 -4.49
N MET A 118 7.38 -10.73 -5.28
CA MET A 118 6.57 -11.86 -4.78
C MET A 118 7.43 -12.88 -4.01
N ARG A 119 8.64 -13.17 -4.51
CA ARG A 119 9.57 -14.06 -3.80
C ARG A 119 9.98 -13.51 -2.44
N GLN A 120 10.27 -12.22 -2.37
CA GLN A 120 10.64 -11.55 -1.11
C GLN A 120 9.48 -11.48 -0.12
N GLN A 121 8.27 -11.24 -0.61
CA GLN A 121 7.08 -11.14 0.23
C GLN A 121 6.65 -12.49 0.79
N THR A 122 6.65 -13.54 -0.05
CA THR A 122 6.18 -14.87 0.35
C THR A 122 7.26 -15.73 1.00
N GLY A 123 8.54 -15.39 0.83
CA GLY A 123 9.68 -16.22 1.22
C GLY A 123 9.81 -17.53 0.44
N LYS A 124 8.96 -17.77 -0.56
CA LYS A 124 8.89 -19.03 -1.32
C LYS A 124 9.48 -18.87 -2.72
N ASN A 125 10.15 -19.91 -3.19
CA ASN A 125 10.53 -20.00 -4.60
C ASN A 125 9.27 -20.34 -5.43
N LEU A 126 8.70 -19.33 -6.05
CA LEU A 126 7.60 -19.53 -6.99
C LEU A 126 8.09 -20.28 -8.23
N LYS A 127 7.39 -21.33 -8.60
CA LYS A 127 7.64 -21.99 -9.88
C LYS A 127 7.32 -21.03 -11.02
N ILE A 128 8.20 -20.98 -12.02
CA ILE A 128 8.10 -20.02 -13.13
C ILE A 128 6.71 -20.10 -13.82
N TRP A 129 6.22 -21.29 -14.07
CA TRP A 129 4.93 -21.47 -14.73
C TRP A 129 3.72 -21.00 -13.89
N GLU A 130 3.78 -21.16 -12.56
CA GLU A 130 2.76 -20.67 -11.63
C GLU A 130 2.71 -19.14 -11.63
N PHE A 131 3.88 -18.51 -11.57
CA PHE A 131 4.03 -17.07 -11.66
C PHE A 131 3.46 -16.53 -12.98
N HIS A 132 3.87 -17.11 -14.12
CA HIS A 132 3.36 -16.69 -15.43
C HIS A 132 1.85 -16.82 -15.55
N LYS A 133 1.26 -17.89 -14.99
CA LYS A 133 -0.19 -18.09 -14.95
C LYS A 133 -0.90 -16.99 -14.16
N GLN A 134 -0.35 -16.61 -13.00
CA GLN A 134 -0.91 -15.53 -12.18
C GLN A 134 -0.75 -14.18 -12.86
N LEU A 135 0.42 -13.90 -13.40
CA LEU A 135 0.71 -12.67 -14.13
C LEU A 135 -0.24 -12.48 -15.30
N LYS A 136 -0.35 -13.48 -16.16
CA LYS A 136 -1.27 -13.44 -17.31
C LYS A 136 -2.71 -13.18 -16.88
N LYS A 137 -3.21 -13.92 -15.90
CA LYS A 137 -4.57 -13.73 -15.38
C LYS A 137 -4.80 -12.29 -14.88
N ALA A 138 -3.83 -11.71 -14.17
CA ALA A 138 -3.94 -10.35 -13.68
C ALA A 138 -3.87 -9.32 -14.81
N MET A 139 -3.01 -9.53 -15.81
CA MET A 139 -2.92 -8.67 -17.01
C MET A 139 -4.20 -8.73 -17.84
N ASP A 140 -4.81 -9.91 -18.01
CA ASP A 140 -6.09 -10.07 -18.72
C ASP A 140 -7.21 -9.28 -18.03
N ILE A 141 -7.31 -9.34 -16.69
CA ILE A 141 -8.29 -8.55 -15.91
C ILE A 141 -8.12 -7.05 -16.15
N LEU A 142 -6.88 -6.59 -16.23
CA LEU A 142 -6.55 -5.17 -16.45
C LEU A 142 -6.61 -4.77 -17.93
N GLN A 143 -6.89 -5.70 -18.84
CA GLN A 143 -6.80 -5.47 -20.30
C GLN A 143 -5.44 -4.83 -20.65
N MET A 144 -4.37 -5.42 -20.15
CA MET A 144 -2.99 -5.01 -20.39
C MET A 144 -2.30 -6.01 -21.30
N ASP A 145 -1.71 -5.53 -22.39
CA ASP A 145 -1.03 -6.38 -23.35
C ASP A 145 0.16 -7.12 -22.72
N GLU A 146 0.29 -8.43 -23.00
CA GLU A 146 1.33 -9.27 -22.41
C GLU A 146 2.76 -8.78 -22.71
N SER A 147 2.97 -8.05 -23.81
CA SER A 147 4.29 -7.49 -24.16
C SER A 147 4.84 -6.53 -23.11
N TYR A 148 3.96 -5.91 -22.30
CA TYR A 148 4.39 -5.03 -21.19
C TYR A 148 5.18 -5.76 -20.13
N ALA A 149 4.95 -7.06 -19.94
CA ALA A 149 5.70 -7.87 -18.98
C ALA A 149 7.22 -7.84 -19.23
N GLN A 150 7.62 -7.80 -20.51
CA GLN A 150 9.02 -7.80 -20.94
C GLN A 150 9.64 -6.40 -21.04
N ARG A 151 8.83 -5.34 -20.97
CA ARG A 151 9.31 -3.96 -21.02
C ARG A 151 9.87 -3.53 -19.66
N SER A 152 10.83 -2.62 -19.70
CA SER A 152 11.38 -2.00 -18.49
C SER A 152 10.26 -1.31 -17.68
N LEU A 153 10.30 -1.50 -16.38
CA LEU A 153 9.28 -1.03 -15.43
C LEU A 153 8.98 0.46 -15.62
N ASN A 154 7.77 0.76 -16.04
CA ASN A 154 7.20 2.09 -16.29
C ASN A 154 7.91 2.93 -17.39
N VAL A 155 8.97 2.45 -18.02
CA VAL A 155 9.72 3.21 -19.04
C VAL A 155 8.90 3.34 -20.31
N GLY A 156 8.59 4.58 -20.68
CA GLY A 156 7.80 4.90 -21.87
C GLY A 156 6.34 4.43 -21.78
N PHE A 157 5.83 4.16 -20.57
CA PHE A 157 4.42 3.90 -20.37
C PHE A 157 3.65 5.22 -20.33
N SER A 158 2.49 5.25 -20.94
CA SER A 158 1.52 6.33 -20.76
C SER A 158 1.02 6.38 -19.32
N GLY A 159 0.40 7.49 -18.90
CA GLY A 159 -0.15 7.61 -17.56
C GLY A 159 -1.14 6.50 -17.19
N GLY A 160 -2.00 6.08 -18.14
CA GLY A 160 -2.93 4.97 -17.96
C GLY A 160 -2.22 3.62 -17.80
N GLU A 161 -1.18 3.36 -18.58
CA GLU A 161 -0.39 2.13 -18.50
C GLU A 161 0.44 2.07 -17.21
N LYS A 162 0.98 3.21 -16.74
CA LYS A 162 1.63 3.31 -15.42
C LYS A 162 0.65 2.94 -14.30
N LYS A 163 -0.60 3.44 -14.38
CA LYS A 163 -1.63 3.07 -13.40
C LYS A 163 -2.03 1.60 -13.46
N LYS A 164 -2.18 1.03 -14.66
CA LYS A 164 -2.39 -0.42 -14.81
C LYS A 164 -1.23 -1.22 -14.22
N SER A 165 0.02 -0.79 -14.44
CA SER A 165 1.21 -1.42 -13.87
C SER A 165 1.20 -1.39 -12.33
N GLU A 166 0.78 -0.27 -11.69
CA GLU A 166 0.63 -0.21 -10.23
C GLU A 166 -0.48 -1.12 -9.71
N ILE A 167 -1.64 -1.14 -10.39
CA ILE A 167 -2.75 -2.03 -9.99
C ILE A 167 -2.33 -3.50 -10.15
N LEU A 168 -1.58 -3.83 -11.22
CA LEU A 168 -1.02 -5.17 -11.40
C LEU A 168 -0.12 -5.57 -10.22
N GLN A 169 0.73 -4.64 -9.76
CA GLN A 169 1.55 -4.85 -8.57
C GLN A 169 0.68 -5.10 -7.33
N LEU A 170 -0.35 -4.28 -7.10
CA LEU A 170 -1.28 -4.44 -5.98
C LEU A 170 -2.04 -5.77 -6.01
N MET A 171 -2.35 -6.30 -7.20
CA MET A 171 -3.06 -7.58 -7.35
C MET A 171 -2.17 -8.80 -7.08
N LEU A 172 -0.85 -8.66 -7.26
CA LEU A 172 0.09 -9.77 -7.18
C LEU A 172 0.93 -9.77 -5.89
N LEU A 173 1.08 -8.62 -5.26
CA LEU A 173 1.86 -8.40 -4.02
C LEU A 173 0.95 -8.19 -2.82
#